data_a6c15da41151e99d2510d5d001b73dd7
#
_entry.id   a6c15da41151e99d2510d5d001b73dd7
#
_cell.length_a   1.000
_cell.length_b   1.000
_cell.length_c   1.000
_cell.angle_alpha   90.00
_cell.angle_beta   90.00
_cell.angle_gamma   90.00
#
_symmetry.space_group_name_H-M   'P 1'
#
loop_
_entity.id
_entity.type
_entity.pdbx_description
1 polymer ?
#
loop_
_entity_poly.entity_id
_entity_poly.type
_entity_poly.pdbx_seq_one_letter_code
_entity_poly.pdbx_strand_id
1 'polypeptide(L)'
;MSLRTRGVVVCGCLLLVACSGPVEIDTPDLGADDRAACEGFVDDLPATLSDEEPVETEPKDALGAAYGDPAIVVTCGADVPDGFDATSECQEANGVGWYAPSEQYDDQSADVTIFAVTHRPVIEMRLPSDYRPEGLAAALAQLAAPVEGNLEKVQDCV
;
A
#
# COMPACT_ATOMS: atom_id res chain seq x y z
N MET A 1 -11.46 49.60 -50.87
CA MET A 1 -11.48 48.13 -50.80
C MET A 1 -10.55 47.71 -49.66
N SER A 2 -11.11 47.49 -48.46
CA SER A 2 -10.34 47.22 -47.25
C SER A 2 -10.36 45.71 -46.95
N LEU A 3 -9.19 45.07 -47.05
CA LEU A 3 -9.01 43.67 -46.70
C LEU A 3 -8.81 43.54 -45.16
N ARG A 4 -9.78 42.94 -44.46
CA ARG A 4 -9.70 42.63 -43.05
C ARG A 4 -9.09 41.23 -42.92
N THR A 5 -7.80 41.16 -42.51
CA THR A 5 -7.11 39.91 -42.14
C THR A 5 -7.65 39.45 -40.76
N ARG A 6 -8.35 38.32 -40.72
CA ARG A 6 -8.76 37.67 -39.48
C ARG A 6 -7.60 36.78 -38.99
N GLY A 7 -6.95 37.20 -37.93
CA GLY A 7 -5.97 36.37 -37.23
C GLY A 7 -6.69 35.24 -36.44
N VAL A 8 -6.35 33.97 -36.76
CA VAL A 8 -6.77 32.82 -35.99
C VAL A 8 -5.76 32.60 -34.86
N VAL A 9 -6.19 32.79 -33.64
CA VAL A 9 -5.41 32.45 -32.44
C VAL A 9 -5.64 30.98 -32.16
N VAL A 10 -4.63 30.15 -32.47
CA VAL A 10 -4.62 28.72 -32.06
C VAL A 10 -4.11 28.69 -30.62
N CYS A 11 -5.04 28.46 -29.69
CA CYS A 11 -4.75 28.22 -28.28
C CYS A 11 -4.27 26.76 -28.14
N GLY A 12 -2.95 26.56 -28.11
CA GLY A 12 -2.35 25.26 -27.85
C GLY A 12 -2.52 24.86 -26.38
N CYS A 13 -3.44 23.92 -26.09
CA CYS A 13 -3.50 23.27 -24.77
C CYS A 13 -2.26 22.39 -24.60
N LEU A 14 -1.27 22.85 -23.82
CA LEU A 14 -0.22 21.99 -23.29
C LEU A 14 -0.87 21.05 -22.26
N LEU A 15 -1.06 19.80 -22.62
CA LEU A 15 -1.36 18.73 -21.67
C LEU A 15 -0.07 18.48 -20.87
N LEU A 16 -0.02 18.99 -19.64
CA LEU A 16 0.95 18.60 -18.64
C LEU A 16 0.61 17.17 -18.22
N VAL A 17 1.25 16.19 -18.84
CA VAL A 17 1.27 14.82 -18.33
C VAL A 17 2.16 14.87 -17.10
N ALA A 18 1.58 14.86 -15.92
CA ALA A 18 2.29 14.62 -14.69
C ALA A 18 2.74 13.14 -14.73
N CYS A 19 3.98 12.90 -15.15
CA CYS A 19 4.63 11.61 -14.93
C CYS A 19 5.08 11.60 -13.47
N SER A 20 4.31 11.02 -12.57
CA SER A 20 4.83 10.51 -11.31
C SER A 20 5.80 9.38 -11.66
N GLY A 21 7.04 9.46 -11.15
CA GLY A 21 8.03 8.38 -11.32
C GLY A 21 7.61 7.11 -10.60
N PRO A 22 8.39 6.01 -10.74
CA PRO A 22 8.12 4.78 -10.01
C PRO A 22 8.12 5.04 -8.50
N VAL A 23 7.31 4.28 -7.78
CA VAL A 23 7.23 4.36 -6.31
C VAL A 23 8.40 3.59 -5.71
N GLU A 24 9.19 4.26 -4.87
CA GLU A 24 10.28 3.59 -4.16
C GLU A 24 9.74 2.73 -3.01
N ILE A 25 10.14 1.46 -2.99
CA ILE A 25 9.84 0.51 -1.91
C ILE A 25 11.15 0.09 -1.25
N ASP A 26 11.26 0.30 0.04
CA ASP A 26 12.41 -0.15 0.81
C ASP A 26 12.53 -1.69 0.75
N THR A 27 13.75 -2.18 0.51
CA THR A 27 14.02 -3.61 0.48
C THR A 27 14.68 -4.01 1.81
N PRO A 28 13.96 -4.69 2.71
CA PRO A 28 14.52 -5.12 3.99
C PRO A 28 15.58 -6.22 3.78
N ASP A 29 16.56 -6.28 4.69
CA ASP A 29 17.56 -7.36 4.70
C ASP A 29 16.98 -8.60 5.41
N LEU A 30 16.47 -9.53 4.63
CA LEU A 30 15.78 -10.73 5.10
C LEU A 30 16.63 -11.98 4.93
N GLY A 31 16.44 -12.94 5.84
CA GLY A 31 16.91 -14.31 5.66
C GLY A 31 16.27 -14.97 4.42
N ALA A 32 16.85 -16.09 3.96
CA ALA A 32 16.40 -16.75 2.73
C ALA A 32 14.96 -17.23 2.81
N ASP A 33 14.52 -17.75 3.95
CA ASP A 33 13.17 -18.30 4.14
C ASP A 33 12.14 -17.16 4.17
N ASP A 34 12.42 -16.06 4.88
CA ASP A 34 11.55 -14.89 4.94
C ASP A 34 11.44 -14.20 3.58
N ARG A 35 12.55 -14.13 2.85
CA ARG A 35 12.55 -13.60 1.48
C ARG A 35 11.66 -14.42 0.57
N ALA A 36 11.76 -15.75 0.61
CA ALA A 36 10.93 -16.63 -0.20
C ALA A 36 9.44 -16.50 0.14
N ALA A 37 9.11 -16.34 1.43
CA ALA A 37 7.74 -16.08 1.88
C ALA A 37 7.22 -14.73 1.34
N CYS A 38 8.04 -13.67 1.40
CA CYS A 38 7.69 -12.37 0.84
C CYS A 38 7.53 -12.40 -0.70
N GLU A 39 8.37 -13.13 -1.42
CA GLU A 39 8.23 -13.31 -2.87
C GLU A 39 6.90 -13.98 -3.20
N GLY A 40 6.53 -15.05 -2.48
CA GLY A 40 5.23 -15.71 -2.63
C GLY A 40 4.06 -14.77 -2.32
N PHE A 41 4.17 -13.97 -1.26
CA PHE A 41 3.17 -12.96 -0.92
C PHE A 41 2.99 -11.93 -2.05
N VAL A 42 4.08 -11.42 -2.63
CA VAL A 42 4.03 -10.44 -3.73
C VAL A 42 3.42 -11.05 -5.00
N ASP A 43 3.72 -12.31 -5.30
CA ASP A 43 3.16 -13.02 -6.45
C ASP A 43 1.64 -13.23 -6.34
N ASP A 44 1.12 -13.35 -5.11
CA ASP A 44 -0.29 -13.55 -4.81
C ASP A 44 -1.07 -12.25 -4.54
N LEU A 45 -0.42 -11.06 -4.68
CA LEU A 45 -1.09 -9.79 -4.49
C LEU A 45 -2.25 -9.59 -5.49
N PRO A 46 -3.35 -8.93 -5.07
CA PRO A 46 -4.50 -8.72 -5.94
C PRO A 46 -4.15 -7.82 -7.13
N ALA A 47 -4.87 -8.00 -8.26
CA ALA A 47 -4.70 -7.20 -9.45
C ALA A 47 -5.06 -5.72 -9.25
N THR A 48 -5.93 -5.43 -8.27
CA THR A 48 -6.28 -4.07 -7.80
C THR A 48 -6.38 -4.08 -6.30
N LEU A 49 -6.01 -2.99 -5.64
CA LEU A 49 -6.13 -2.82 -4.20
C LEU A 49 -6.99 -1.59 -3.90
N SER A 50 -8.10 -1.75 -3.18
CA SER A 50 -9.07 -0.68 -2.95
C SER A 50 -9.56 0.00 -4.24
N ASP A 51 -9.79 -0.80 -5.29
CA ASP A 51 -10.16 -0.40 -6.64
C ASP A 51 -9.06 0.35 -7.44
N GLU A 52 -7.84 0.49 -6.86
CA GLU A 52 -6.71 1.14 -7.52
C GLU A 52 -5.88 0.14 -8.33
N GLU A 53 -5.41 0.59 -9.50
CA GLU A 53 -4.53 -0.19 -10.38
C GLU A 53 -3.08 -0.18 -9.87
N PRO A 54 -2.28 -1.24 -10.15
CA PRO A 54 -0.87 -1.26 -9.77
C PRO A 54 -0.08 -0.19 -10.54
N VAL A 55 0.91 0.41 -9.88
CA VAL A 55 1.85 1.37 -10.46
C VAL A 55 3.29 0.83 -10.42
N GLU A 56 4.16 1.40 -11.24
CA GLU A 56 5.56 0.97 -11.28
C GLU A 56 6.28 1.22 -9.96
N THR A 57 7.08 0.25 -9.53
CA THR A 57 7.90 0.32 -8.31
C THR A 57 9.38 0.23 -8.61
N GLU A 58 10.20 0.77 -7.72
CA GLU A 58 11.66 0.66 -7.74
C GLU A 58 12.19 0.29 -6.35
N PRO A 59 13.09 -0.73 -6.24
CA PRO A 59 13.58 -1.59 -7.33
C PRO A 59 12.48 -2.51 -7.89
N LYS A 60 12.66 -3.04 -9.10
CA LYS A 60 11.66 -3.91 -9.77
C LYS A 60 11.44 -5.26 -9.08
N ASP A 61 12.40 -5.67 -8.27
CA ASP A 61 12.39 -6.86 -7.43
C ASP A 61 12.10 -6.52 -5.95
N ALA A 62 11.45 -5.38 -5.71
CA ALA A 62 11.01 -5.00 -4.38
C ALA A 62 10.07 -6.07 -3.78
N LEU A 63 10.20 -6.31 -2.47
CA LEU A 63 9.31 -7.20 -1.75
C LEU A 63 8.02 -6.47 -1.35
N GLY A 64 7.29 -5.97 -2.35
CA GLY A 64 6.08 -5.19 -2.17
C GLY A 64 5.50 -4.71 -3.49
N ALA A 65 4.41 -3.96 -3.41
CA ALA A 65 3.72 -3.35 -4.55
C ALA A 65 3.13 -1.99 -4.17
N ALA A 66 2.78 -1.21 -5.20
CA ALA A 66 2.12 0.08 -5.04
C ALA A 66 0.92 0.18 -5.98
N TYR A 67 -0.15 0.86 -5.54
CA TYR A 67 -1.40 1.00 -6.27
C TYR A 67 -1.92 2.43 -6.19
N GLY A 68 -2.42 2.97 -7.29
CA GLY A 68 -3.04 4.29 -7.35
C GLY A 68 -2.10 5.49 -7.32
N ASP A 69 -2.69 6.69 -7.30
CA ASP A 69 -1.99 7.98 -7.20
C ASP A 69 -2.90 8.98 -6.45
N PRO A 70 -2.59 9.31 -5.16
CA PRO A 70 -1.40 8.94 -4.38
C PRO A 70 -1.30 7.43 -4.11
N ALA A 71 -0.09 6.88 -4.00
CA ALA A 71 0.10 5.44 -3.98
C ALA A 71 -0.20 4.80 -2.61
N ILE A 72 -1.02 3.74 -2.62
CA ILE A 72 -1.10 2.76 -1.53
C ILE A 72 0.12 1.86 -1.68
N VAL A 73 0.96 1.80 -0.65
CA VAL A 73 2.21 1.00 -0.69
C VAL A 73 2.11 -0.16 0.27
N VAL A 74 2.39 -1.36 -0.23
CA VAL A 74 2.44 -2.60 0.56
C VAL A 74 3.84 -3.15 0.52
N THR A 75 4.44 -3.41 1.68
CA THR A 75 5.81 -3.92 1.83
C THR A 75 5.82 -5.16 2.71
N CYS A 76 6.52 -6.21 2.29
CA CYS A 76 6.77 -7.41 3.08
C CYS A 76 8.14 -7.36 3.74
N GLY A 77 8.22 -7.78 5.00
CA GLY A 77 9.47 -7.83 5.77
C GLY A 77 9.72 -6.56 6.60
N ALA A 78 8.71 -5.77 6.85
CA ALA A 78 8.81 -4.64 7.76
C ALA A 78 9.15 -5.08 9.20
N ASP A 79 9.74 -4.16 9.95
CA ASP A 79 9.94 -4.36 11.39
C ASP A 79 8.60 -4.39 12.14
N VAL A 80 8.59 -5.03 13.29
CA VAL A 80 7.45 -4.91 14.22
C VAL A 80 7.34 -3.45 14.67
N PRO A 81 6.17 -2.82 14.51
CA PRO A 81 6.05 -1.39 14.80
C PRO A 81 6.31 -1.08 16.27
N ASP A 82 6.94 0.06 16.51
CA ASP A 82 7.13 0.57 17.86
C ASP A 82 5.80 0.71 18.60
N GLY A 83 5.78 0.33 19.88
CA GLY A 83 4.59 0.39 20.72
C GLY A 83 3.64 -0.80 20.59
N PHE A 84 3.86 -1.72 19.65
CA PHE A 84 3.13 -2.97 19.60
C PHE A 84 3.68 -3.98 20.61
N ASP A 85 2.79 -4.55 21.43
CA ASP A 85 3.10 -5.64 22.37
C ASP A 85 1.94 -6.65 22.48
N ALA A 86 2.12 -7.69 23.29
CA ALA A 86 1.14 -8.78 23.43
C ALA A 86 -0.23 -8.33 24.05
N THR A 87 -0.35 -7.09 24.48
CA THR A 87 -1.59 -6.51 25.02
C THR A 87 -2.20 -5.47 24.10
N SER A 88 -1.55 -5.19 22.97
CA SER A 88 -2.04 -4.23 22.00
C SER A 88 -3.30 -4.73 21.31
N GLU A 89 -4.33 -3.90 21.25
CA GLU A 89 -5.52 -4.18 20.47
C GLU A 89 -5.18 -4.16 18.97
N CYS A 90 -5.70 -5.12 18.21
CA CYS A 90 -5.57 -5.12 16.76
C CYS A 90 -6.93 -5.33 16.08
N GLN A 91 -7.04 -4.82 14.86
CA GLN A 91 -8.21 -5.00 14.02
C GLN A 91 -8.05 -6.29 13.23
N GLU A 92 -8.98 -7.24 13.41
CA GLU A 92 -8.97 -8.46 12.61
C GLU A 92 -9.73 -8.27 11.29
N ALA A 93 -9.11 -8.68 10.20
CA ALA A 93 -9.74 -8.79 8.88
C ALA A 93 -9.41 -10.17 8.28
N ASN A 94 -10.43 -11.02 8.12
CA ASN A 94 -10.33 -12.34 7.52
C ASN A 94 -9.18 -13.20 8.07
N GLY A 95 -9.01 -13.26 9.41
CA GLY A 95 -7.99 -14.09 10.07
C GLY A 95 -6.64 -13.41 10.30
N VAL A 96 -6.41 -12.27 9.66
CA VAL A 96 -5.18 -11.47 9.84
C VAL A 96 -5.44 -10.34 10.84
N GLY A 97 -4.60 -10.24 11.85
CA GLY A 97 -4.61 -9.14 12.81
C GLY A 97 -3.73 -7.99 12.38
N TRP A 98 -4.33 -6.81 12.30
CA TRP A 98 -3.71 -5.58 11.84
C TRP A 98 -3.61 -4.57 12.98
N TYR A 99 -2.46 -3.97 13.13
CA TYR A 99 -2.17 -2.96 14.14
C TYR A 99 -1.75 -1.63 13.50
N ALA A 100 -2.29 -0.56 14.02
CA ALA A 100 -1.75 0.80 13.82
C ALA A 100 -1.81 1.53 15.16
N PRO A 101 -0.93 2.52 15.42
CA PRO A 101 -1.04 3.41 16.58
C PRO A 101 -2.43 4.05 16.65
N SER A 102 -3.01 4.14 17.85
CA SER A 102 -4.40 4.60 18.07
C SER A 102 -4.68 5.98 17.48
N GLU A 103 -3.72 6.89 17.58
CA GLU A 103 -3.82 8.26 17.04
C GLU A 103 -4.03 8.29 15.52
N GLN A 104 -3.60 7.26 14.81
CA GLN A 104 -3.81 7.15 13.34
C GLN A 104 -5.24 6.70 12.99
N TYR A 105 -5.95 6.06 13.92
CA TYR A 105 -7.36 5.74 13.72
C TYR A 105 -8.25 6.95 13.98
N ASP A 106 -7.88 7.82 14.91
CA ASP A 106 -8.66 8.98 15.31
C ASP A 106 -8.68 10.08 14.24
N ASP A 107 -7.58 10.25 13.51
CA ASP A 107 -7.47 11.24 12.42
C ASP A 107 -7.70 10.60 11.04
N GLN A 108 -8.93 10.64 10.57
CA GLN A 108 -9.30 10.14 9.23
C GLN A 108 -8.82 11.02 8.07
N SER A 109 -8.31 12.22 8.36
CA SER A 109 -7.75 13.14 7.35
C SER A 109 -6.25 12.97 7.14
N ALA A 110 -5.60 12.09 7.92
CA ALA A 110 -4.20 11.75 7.80
C ALA A 110 -4.02 10.37 7.16
N ASP A 111 -2.86 10.15 6.54
CA ASP A 111 -2.45 8.83 6.05
C ASP A 111 -2.36 7.85 7.22
N VAL A 112 -2.53 6.57 6.94
CA VAL A 112 -2.37 5.51 7.93
C VAL A 112 -1.28 4.53 7.51
N THR A 113 -0.42 4.15 8.46
CA THR A 113 0.48 3.00 8.33
C THR A 113 -0.01 1.90 9.25
N ILE A 114 -0.32 0.74 8.69
CA ILE A 114 -0.87 -0.40 9.40
C ILE A 114 -0.07 -1.66 9.12
N PHE A 115 0.04 -2.55 10.11
CA PHE A 115 0.94 -3.70 10.09
C PHE A 115 0.19 -4.99 10.36
N ALA A 116 0.41 -6.03 9.53
CA ALA A 116 -0.08 -7.38 9.79
C ALA A 116 0.78 -8.04 10.89
N VAL A 117 0.44 -7.79 12.14
CA VAL A 117 1.28 -8.18 13.30
C VAL A 117 1.14 -9.63 13.72
N THR A 118 0.12 -10.32 13.24
CA THR A 118 -0.12 -11.75 13.59
C THR A 118 0.67 -12.74 12.74
N HIS A 119 1.33 -12.27 11.68
CA HIS A 119 2.08 -13.10 10.74
C HIS A 119 3.53 -12.65 10.60
N ARG A 120 4.40 -13.56 10.10
CA ARG A 120 5.80 -13.27 9.80
C ARG A 120 6.16 -13.81 8.40
N PRO A 121 6.97 -13.07 7.64
CA PRO A 121 7.40 -11.67 7.87
C PRO A 121 6.24 -10.68 8.04
N VAL A 122 6.48 -9.53 8.70
CA VAL A 122 5.43 -8.50 8.89
C VAL A 122 5.13 -7.81 7.56
N ILE A 123 3.85 -7.60 7.25
CA ILE A 123 3.43 -6.73 6.16
C ILE A 123 3.15 -5.34 6.72
N GLU A 124 3.72 -4.32 6.10
CA GLU A 124 3.36 -2.92 6.27
C GLU A 124 2.50 -2.47 5.10
N MET A 125 1.42 -1.76 5.37
CA MET A 125 0.67 -1.04 4.35
C MET A 125 0.57 0.44 4.74
N ARG A 126 1.00 1.33 3.83
CA ARG A 126 0.75 2.77 3.92
C ARG A 126 -0.39 3.15 3.00
N LEU A 127 -1.45 3.68 3.56
CA LEU A 127 -2.66 4.06 2.84
C LEU A 127 -2.88 5.58 2.97
N PRO A 128 -2.84 6.32 1.84
CA PRO A 128 -3.14 7.74 1.82
C PRO A 128 -4.55 8.07 2.33
N SER A 129 -4.68 9.25 2.92
CA SER A 129 -5.96 9.76 3.44
C SER A 129 -7.07 9.85 2.39
N ASP A 130 -6.70 10.02 1.12
CA ASP A 130 -7.62 10.07 -0.02
C ASP A 130 -8.52 8.84 -0.14
N TYR A 131 -8.05 7.68 0.33
CA TYR A 131 -8.77 6.40 0.28
C TYR A 131 -9.49 6.04 1.58
N ARG A 132 -9.45 6.90 2.58
CA ARG A 132 -10.11 6.66 3.87
C ARG A 132 -11.55 7.21 3.88
N PRO A 133 -12.47 6.58 4.67
CA PRO A 133 -12.24 5.36 5.49
C PRO A 133 -12.47 4.04 4.74
N GLU A 134 -13.26 4.02 3.64
CA GLU A 134 -13.74 2.79 3.00
C GLU A 134 -12.61 1.96 2.40
N GLY A 135 -11.60 2.60 1.82
CA GLY A 135 -10.46 1.94 1.18
C GLY A 135 -9.61 1.14 2.17
N LEU A 136 -9.47 1.58 3.42
CA LEU A 136 -8.72 0.83 4.43
C LEU A 136 -9.33 -0.56 4.66
N ALA A 137 -10.62 -0.63 4.94
CA ALA A 137 -11.29 -1.91 5.19
C ALA A 137 -11.24 -2.85 3.97
N ALA A 138 -11.40 -2.29 2.76
CA ALA A 138 -11.28 -3.04 1.51
C ALA A 138 -9.87 -3.60 1.32
N ALA A 139 -8.82 -2.79 1.52
CA ALA A 139 -7.44 -3.22 1.39
C ALA A 139 -7.10 -4.34 2.37
N LEU A 140 -7.45 -4.21 3.66
CA LEU A 140 -7.19 -5.25 4.66
C LEU A 140 -7.86 -6.59 4.29
N ALA A 141 -9.11 -6.53 3.81
CA ALA A 141 -9.84 -7.72 3.40
C ALA A 141 -9.22 -8.39 2.15
N GLN A 142 -8.71 -7.61 1.21
CA GLN A 142 -8.06 -8.10 -0.02
C GLN A 142 -6.67 -8.69 0.24
N LEU A 143 -5.91 -8.12 1.19
CA LEU A 143 -4.57 -8.60 1.55
C LEU A 143 -4.58 -9.85 2.44
N ALA A 144 -5.71 -10.18 3.08
CA ALA A 144 -5.77 -11.29 4.02
C ALA A 144 -5.39 -12.64 3.37
N ALA A 145 -5.91 -12.95 2.17
CA ALA A 145 -5.61 -14.21 1.51
C ALA A 145 -4.13 -14.35 1.10
N PRO A 146 -3.46 -13.35 0.49
CA PRO A 146 -2.01 -13.40 0.28
C PRO A 146 -1.20 -13.58 1.57
N VAL A 147 -1.60 -12.91 2.67
CA VAL A 147 -0.94 -13.04 3.98
C VAL A 147 -1.08 -14.47 4.51
N GLU A 148 -2.30 -15.00 4.62
CA GLU A 148 -2.54 -16.34 5.14
C GLU A 148 -1.94 -17.45 4.27
N GLY A 149 -1.85 -17.23 2.95
CA GLY A 149 -1.33 -18.19 1.99
C GLY A 149 0.18 -18.37 2.02
N ASN A 150 0.93 -17.33 2.40
CA ASN A 150 2.38 -17.29 2.24
C ASN A 150 3.15 -17.07 3.55
N LEU A 151 2.52 -16.52 4.59
CA LEU A 151 3.20 -16.12 5.81
C LEU A 151 2.80 -16.98 7.01
N GLU A 152 3.74 -17.20 7.92
CA GLU A 152 3.49 -18.00 9.13
C GLU A 152 2.71 -17.18 10.17
N LYS A 153 1.58 -17.73 10.64
CA LYS A 153 0.85 -17.13 11.76
C LYS A 153 1.59 -17.43 13.08
N VAL A 154 2.00 -16.38 13.79
CA VAL A 154 2.81 -16.48 15.00
C VAL A 154 2.06 -16.14 16.28
N GLN A 155 0.93 -15.42 16.17
CA GLN A 155 0.09 -15.02 17.32
C GLN A 155 -1.32 -14.69 16.88
N ASP A 156 -2.23 -14.56 17.83
CA ASP A 156 -3.57 -14.03 17.63
C ASP A 156 -3.66 -12.56 18.06
N CYS A 157 -4.69 -11.86 17.59
CA CYS A 157 -5.12 -10.57 18.14
C CYS A 157 -5.72 -10.75 19.54
N VAL A 158 -5.57 -9.75 20.39
CA VAL A 158 -6.18 -9.67 21.72
C VAL A 158 -7.45 -8.80 21.66
#